data_4a68d8294f449467ce220491f1396c5b
#
_entry.id   4a68d8294f449467ce220491f1396c5b
#
_cell.length_a   1.000
_cell.length_b   1.000
_cell.length_c   1.000
_cell.angle_alpha   90.00
_cell.angle_beta   90.00
_cell.angle_gamma   90.00
#
_symmetry.space_group_name_H-M   'P 1'
#
loop_
_entity.id
_entity.type
_entity.pdbx_description
1 polymer ?
#
loop_
_entity_poly.entity_id
_entity_poly.type
_entity_poly.pdbx_seq_one_letter_code
_entity_poly.pdbx_strand_id
1 'polypeptide(L)'
;MFWNRTGKSEQSEQAAQIAELGAFEQAIQSRVPYIEFTPEGVVTFVNDRFLSIVGYAREEVIGKHHSALCFPEDVKTREYELLWQDLRRGESRNGRFIRQAKSGKAVWLEASYFPILLDGKVIKVAKVASNVTEQQSTLERTQALLAALDKSLAVIDFQPDGTVITANQNFLHCFGYRLDEVVGQSHRMFCDESFYQQNPNFWRDLGTGSIQSGLFMRRGRHGEKIWLEATYNPIFNHEGKVIKIIKLASDISERVEKSISVREAARRPAPSPERQC
;
A
#
# COMPACT_ATOMS: atom_id res chain seq x y z
N MET A 1 -50.55 -38.71 -37.09
CA MET A 1 -50.37 -37.25 -36.90
C MET A 1 -49.69 -36.97 -35.57
N PHE A 2 -48.58 -37.60 -35.22
CA PHE A 2 -47.85 -37.36 -33.93
C PHE A 2 -46.39 -36.84 -34.07
N TRP A 3 -45.90 -36.69 -35.30
CA TRP A 3 -44.49 -36.37 -35.54
C TRP A 3 -44.13 -34.85 -35.57
N ASN A 4 -45.11 -33.96 -35.47
CA ASN A 4 -44.88 -32.51 -35.65
C ASN A 4 -44.93 -31.69 -34.32
N ARG A 5 -45.16 -32.31 -33.15
CA ARG A 5 -45.24 -31.60 -31.86
C ARG A 5 -43.92 -31.59 -31.11
N THR A 6 -43.10 -32.64 -31.19
CA THR A 6 -41.80 -32.73 -30.51
C THR A 6 -40.76 -31.74 -31.08
N GLY A 7 -40.65 -31.60 -32.39
CA GLY A 7 -39.71 -30.69 -33.02
C GLY A 7 -40.01 -29.21 -32.77
N LYS A 8 -41.30 -28.80 -32.58
CA LYS A 8 -41.64 -27.42 -32.20
C LYS A 8 -41.32 -27.10 -30.75
N SER A 9 -41.39 -28.06 -29.85
CA SER A 9 -41.04 -27.91 -28.44
C SER A 9 -39.52 -27.76 -28.27
N GLU A 10 -38.73 -28.60 -28.93
CA GLU A 10 -37.27 -28.54 -28.90
C GLU A 10 -36.71 -27.25 -29.52
N GLN A 11 -37.28 -26.78 -30.62
CA GLN A 11 -36.90 -25.49 -31.21
C GLN A 11 -37.25 -24.29 -30.32
N SER A 12 -38.40 -24.38 -29.60
CA SER A 12 -38.79 -23.32 -28.66
C SER A 12 -37.88 -23.28 -27.44
N GLU A 13 -37.47 -24.43 -26.91
CA GLU A 13 -36.51 -24.53 -25.79
C GLU A 13 -35.11 -24.04 -26.16
N GLN A 14 -34.64 -24.43 -27.36
CA GLN A 14 -33.36 -23.92 -27.88
C GLN A 14 -33.38 -22.41 -28.09
N ALA A 15 -34.44 -21.84 -28.62
CA ALA A 15 -34.59 -20.40 -28.80
C ALA A 15 -34.61 -19.63 -27.46
N ALA A 16 -35.29 -20.18 -26.44
CA ALA A 16 -35.31 -19.61 -25.09
C ALA A 16 -33.93 -19.65 -24.45
N GLN A 17 -33.22 -20.75 -24.58
CA GLN A 17 -31.86 -20.89 -24.04
C GLN A 17 -30.83 -19.93 -24.71
N ILE A 18 -30.94 -19.76 -26.04
CA ILE A 18 -30.14 -18.79 -26.78
C ILE A 18 -30.44 -17.35 -26.31
N ALA A 19 -31.72 -17.02 -26.10
CA ALA A 19 -32.12 -15.70 -25.59
C ALA A 19 -31.63 -15.44 -24.18
N GLU A 20 -31.67 -16.43 -23.30
CA GLU A 20 -31.12 -16.34 -21.92
C GLU A 20 -29.59 -16.13 -21.92
N LEU A 21 -28.85 -16.90 -22.73
CA LEU A 21 -27.42 -16.74 -22.89
C LEU A 21 -27.06 -15.35 -23.44
N GLY A 22 -27.81 -14.84 -24.42
CA GLY A 22 -27.63 -13.50 -24.96
C GLY A 22 -27.92 -12.40 -23.93
N ALA A 23 -28.95 -12.57 -23.11
CA ALA A 23 -29.25 -11.65 -22.02
C ALA A 23 -28.14 -11.66 -20.93
N PHE A 24 -27.61 -12.83 -20.60
CA PHE A 24 -26.49 -12.97 -19.67
C PHE A 24 -25.21 -12.30 -20.22
N GLU A 25 -24.86 -12.54 -21.46
CA GLU A 25 -23.74 -11.89 -22.13
C GLU A 25 -23.89 -10.37 -22.13
N GLN A 26 -25.06 -9.86 -22.49
CA GLN A 26 -25.37 -8.42 -22.47
C GLN A 26 -25.28 -7.83 -21.06
N ALA A 27 -25.73 -8.57 -20.03
CA ALA A 27 -25.62 -8.12 -18.65
C ALA A 27 -24.17 -7.95 -18.22
N ILE A 28 -23.28 -8.90 -18.52
CA ILE A 28 -21.84 -8.79 -18.26
C ILE A 28 -21.25 -7.61 -19.03
N GLN A 29 -21.47 -7.55 -20.35
CA GLN A 29 -20.91 -6.51 -21.21
C GLN A 29 -21.37 -5.10 -20.83
N SER A 30 -22.57 -4.95 -20.24
CA SER A 30 -23.09 -3.64 -19.81
C SER A 30 -22.64 -3.22 -18.41
N ARG A 31 -22.19 -4.14 -17.55
CA ARG A 31 -21.96 -3.87 -16.12
C ARG A 31 -20.49 -3.82 -15.71
N VAL A 32 -19.63 -4.57 -16.41
CA VAL A 32 -18.20 -4.64 -16.09
C VAL A 32 -17.36 -4.18 -17.29
N PRO A 33 -16.16 -3.60 -17.07
CA PRO A 33 -15.19 -3.35 -18.15
C PRO A 33 -14.82 -4.67 -18.83
N TYR A 34 -15.09 -4.75 -20.14
CA TYR A 34 -15.04 -6.00 -20.90
C TYR A 34 -14.42 -5.77 -22.28
N ILE A 35 -13.55 -6.69 -22.70
CA ILE A 35 -12.87 -6.67 -23.99
C ILE A 35 -12.60 -8.11 -24.47
N GLU A 36 -12.72 -8.37 -25.77
CA GLU A 36 -12.46 -9.67 -26.39
C GLU A 36 -11.32 -9.55 -27.42
N PHE A 37 -10.64 -10.67 -27.58
CA PHE A 37 -9.51 -10.81 -28.51
C PHE A 37 -9.62 -12.12 -29.29
N THR A 38 -9.01 -12.14 -30.48
CA THR A 38 -8.66 -13.42 -31.12
C THR A 38 -7.62 -14.15 -30.27
N PRO A 39 -7.37 -15.46 -30.49
CA PRO A 39 -6.30 -16.20 -29.85
C PRO A 39 -4.91 -15.60 -30.07
N GLU A 40 -4.73 -14.81 -31.14
CA GLU A 40 -3.50 -14.07 -31.47
C GLU A 40 -3.41 -12.72 -30.76
N GLY A 41 -4.44 -12.32 -30.00
CA GLY A 41 -4.44 -11.08 -29.23
C GLY A 41 -4.95 -9.85 -29.96
N VAL A 42 -5.65 -10.01 -31.09
CA VAL A 42 -6.27 -8.89 -31.81
C VAL A 42 -7.64 -8.60 -31.22
N VAL A 43 -7.92 -7.33 -30.89
CA VAL A 43 -9.20 -6.89 -30.30
C VAL A 43 -10.34 -7.06 -31.29
N THR A 44 -11.35 -7.82 -30.90
CA THR A 44 -12.57 -8.06 -31.68
C THR A 44 -13.79 -7.34 -31.13
N PHE A 45 -13.83 -7.12 -29.82
CA PHE A 45 -14.91 -6.41 -29.15
C PHE A 45 -14.37 -5.65 -27.92
N VAL A 46 -14.96 -4.50 -27.63
CA VAL A 46 -14.68 -3.73 -26.42
C VAL A 46 -15.91 -2.91 -26.03
N ASN A 47 -16.26 -2.88 -24.75
CA ASN A 47 -17.38 -2.08 -24.28
C ASN A 47 -16.94 -0.67 -23.83
N ASP A 48 -17.93 0.22 -23.69
CA ASP A 48 -17.68 1.63 -23.34
C ASP A 48 -17.08 1.78 -21.95
N ARG A 49 -17.36 0.85 -21.03
CA ARG A 49 -16.77 0.86 -19.67
C ARG A 49 -15.26 0.63 -19.72
N PHE A 50 -14.80 -0.29 -20.56
CA PHE A 50 -13.37 -0.51 -20.73
C PHE A 50 -12.73 0.69 -21.44
N LEU A 51 -13.38 1.20 -22.48
CA LEU A 51 -12.90 2.38 -23.22
C LEU A 51 -12.78 3.62 -22.33
N SER A 52 -13.74 3.84 -21.42
CA SER A 52 -13.67 4.97 -20.47
C SER A 52 -12.48 4.89 -19.51
N ILE A 53 -12.00 3.70 -19.20
CA ILE A 53 -10.82 3.51 -18.34
C ILE A 53 -9.54 3.85 -19.10
N VAL A 54 -9.41 3.36 -20.34
CA VAL A 54 -8.18 3.52 -21.13
C VAL A 54 -8.15 4.79 -21.97
N GLY A 55 -9.31 5.47 -22.14
CA GLY A 55 -9.43 6.75 -22.82
C GLY A 55 -9.31 6.71 -24.33
N TYR A 56 -9.43 5.54 -24.96
CA TYR A 56 -9.43 5.37 -26.41
C TYR A 56 -10.86 5.40 -26.97
N ALA A 57 -11.00 5.82 -28.24
CA ALA A 57 -12.20 5.56 -29.02
C ALA A 57 -12.24 4.10 -29.49
N ARG A 58 -13.43 3.59 -29.77
CA ARG A 58 -13.63 2.18 -30.17
C ARG A 58 -12.87 1.85 -31.44
N GLU A 59 -12.88 2.75 -32.40
CA GLU A 59 -12.24 2.62 -33.71
C GLU A 59 -10.71 2.61 -33.62
N GLU A 60 -10.17 3.14 -32.53
CA GLU A 60 -8.72 3.15 -32.27
C GLU A 60 -8.24 1.82 -31.69
N VAL A 61 -9.15 1.02 -31.11
CA VAL A 61 -8.82 -0.22 -30.36
C VAL A 61 -9.21 -1.47 -31.16
N ILE A 62 -10.36 -1.49 -31.82
CA ILE A 62 -10.82 -2.64 -32.64
C ILE A 62 -9.80 -2.91 -33.75
N GLY A 63 -9.46 -4.19 -33.94
CA GLY A 63 -8.46 -4.64 -34.91
C GLY A 63 -7.00 -4.39 -34.51
N LYS A 64 -6.75 -3.71 -33.40
CA LYS A 64 -5.38 -3.57 -32.85
C LYS A 64 -5.01 -4.77 -32.01
N HIS A 65 -3.73 -5.08 -31.98
CA HIS A 65 -3.21 -6.10 -31.09
C HIS A 65 -3.21 -5.58 -29.63
N HIS A 66 -3.41 -6.47 -28.67
CA HIS A 66 -3.41 -6.17 -27.24
C HIS A 66 -2.20 -5.33 -26.77
N SER A 67 -1.05 -5.50 -27.41
CA SER A 67 0.16 -4.72 -27.12
C SER A 67 -0.04 -3.21 -27.28
N ALA A 68 -1.02 -2.75 -28.07
CA ALA A 68 -1.33 -1.33 -28.20
C ALA A 68 -1.90 -0.70 -26.91
N LEU A 69 -2.34 -1.52 -25.95
CA LEU A 69 -2.82 -1.10 -24.64
C LEU A 69 -1.76 -1.29 -23.53
N CYS A 70 -0.54 -1.68 -23.89
CA CYS A 70 0.55 -1.98 -22.97
C CYS A 70 1.70 -0.99 -23.14
N PHE A 71 2.51 -0.84 -22.12
CA PHE A 71 3.79 -0.17 -22.27
C PHE A 71 4.74 -1.00 -23.15
N PRO A 72 5.56 -0.38 -23.98
CA PRO A 72 6.47 -1.11 -24.91
C PRO A 72 7.45 -2.05 -24.20
N GLU A 73 7.88 -1.70 -22.97
CA GLU A 73 8.76 -2.52 -22.14
C GLU A 73 8.07 -3.79 -21.66
N ASP A 74 6.78 -3.71 -21.27
CA ASP A 74 6.02 -4.86 -20.78
C ASP A 74 5.81 -5.91 -21.87
N VAL A 75 5.58 -5.46 -23.11
CA VAL A 75 5.36 -6.34 -24.27
C VAL A 75 6.58 -7.22 -24.59
N LYS A 76 7.78 -6.77 -24.21
CA LYS A 76 9.04 -7.50 -24.44
C LYS A 76 9.38 -8.50 -23.34
N THR A 77 8.55 -8.57 -22.29
CA THR A 77 8.81 -9.47 -21.17
C THR A 77 8.38 -10.90 -21.49
N ARG A 78 9.05 -11.86 -20.85
CA ARG A 78 8.69 -13.27 -20.92
C ARG A 78 7.29 -13.53 -20.36
N GLU A 79 6.88 -12.78 -19.34
CA GLU A 79 5.56 -12.84 -18.73
C GLU A 79 4.44 -12.52 -19.73
N TYR A 80 4.67 -11.55 -20.61
CA TYR A 80 3.74 -11.19 -21.66
C TYR A 80 3.61 -12.31 -22.72
N GLU A 81 4.71 -12.92 -23.11
CA GLU A 81 4.72 -14.06 -24.03
C GLU A 81 3.97 -15.27 -23.43
N LEU A 82 4.27 -15.58 -22.17
CA LEU A 82 3.62 -16.67 -21.44
C LEU A 82 2.12 -16.43 -21.28
N LEU A 83 1.69 -15.19 -21.00
CA LEU A 83 0.26 -14.86 -20.95
C LEU A 83 -0.49 -15.34 -22.21
N TRP A 84 0.00 -14.98 -23.39
CA TRP A 84 -0.66 -15.36 -24.64
C TRP A 84 -0.46 -16.83 -25.01
N GLN A 85 0.64 -17.46 -24.58
CA GLN A 85 0.83 -18.92 -24.77
C GLN A 85 -0.21 -19.70 -23.96
N ASP A 86 -0.40 -19.34 -22.70
CA ASP A 86 -1.32 -20.02 -21.81
C ASP A 86 -2.78 -19.83 -22.26
N LEU A 87 -3.15 -18.61 -22.63
CA LEU A 87 -4.48 -18.32 -23.18
C LEU A 87 -4.78 -19.14 -24.43
N ARG A 88 -3.81 -19.32 -25.33
CA ARG A 88 -3.97 -20.19 -26.51
C ARG A 88 -4.10 -21.68 -26.17
N ARG A 89 -3.58 -22.12 -25.02
CA ARG A 89 -3.72 -23.49 -24.51
C ARG A 89 -5.05 -23.74 -23.79
N GLY A 90 -5.86 -22.69 -23.59
CA GLY A 90 -7.10 -22.77 -22.83
C GLY A 90 -6.94 -22.48 -21.34
N GLU A 91 -5.78 -21.96 -20.91
CA GLU A 91 -5.52 -21.64 -19.51
C GLU A 91 -5.89 -20.18 -19.21
N SER A 92 -6.69 -19.96 -18.16
CA SER A 92 -7.07 -18.61 -17.70
C SER A 92 -5.93 -17.96 -16.93
N ARG A 93 -5.89 -16.62 -16.98
CA ARG A 93 -4.92 -15.80 -16.25
C ARG A 93 -5.60 -14.68 -15.48
N ASN A 94 -5.29 -14.60 -14.18
CA ASN A 94 -5.80 -13.59 -13.26
C ASN A 94 -4.65 -12.80 -12.66
N GLY A 95 -4.87 -11.52 -12.37
CA GLY A 95 -3.87 -10.71 -11.68
C GLY A 95 -4.09 -9.22 -11.84
N ARG A 96 -3.10 -8.48 -11.36
CA ARG A 96 -3.01 -7.04 -11.58
C ARG A 96 -2.09 -6.75 -12.75
N PHE A 97 -2.58 -5.92 -13.65
CA PHE A 97 -1.90 -5.59 -14.89
C PHE A 97 -1.85 -4.07 -15.04
N ILE A 98 -0.68 -3.56 -15.39
CA ILE A 98 -0.54 -2.18 -15.79
C ILE A 98 -0.85 -2.04 -17.28
N ARG A 99 -1.57 -0.99 -17.66
CA ARG A 99 -1.91 -0.69 -19.05
C ARG A 99 -1.62 0.78 -19.34
N GLN A 100 -1.32 1.08 -20.58
CA GLN A 100 -1.09 2.45 -21.04
C GLN A 100 -2.41 3.01 -21.58
N ALA A 101 -2.92 4.06 -20.93
CA ALA A 101 -4.04 4.82 -21.46
C ALA A 101 -3.61 5.66 -22.66
N LYS A 102 -4.57 6.16 -23.46
CA LYS A 102 -4.33 7.07 -24.59
C LYS A 102 -3.55 8.33 -24.20
N SER A 103 -3.74 8.82 -22.98
CA SER A 103 -2.99 9.94 -22.42
C SER A 103 -1.52 9.65 -22.09
N GLY A 104 -1.06 8.41 -22.28
CA GLY A 104 0.25 7.91 -21.84
C GLY A 104 0.33 7.54 -20.36
N LYS A 105 -0.71 7.81 -19.57
CA LYS A 105 -0.74 7.48 -18.14
C LYS A 105 -0.90 5.97 -17.90
N ALA A 106 -0.33 5.51 -16.80
CA ALA A 106 -0.52 4.16 -16.31
C ALA A 106 -1.93 3.98 -15.74
N VAL A 107 -2.56 2.86 -16.07
CA VAL A 107 -3.84 2.39 -15.50
C VAL A 107 -3.62 1.01 -14.93
N TRP A 108 -3.91 0.84 -13.64
CA TRP A 108 -3.86 -0.45 -12.99
C TRP A 108 -5.20 -1.15 -13.09
N LEU A 109 -5.19 -2.34 -13.67
CA LEU A 109 -6.36 -3.18 -13.84
C LEU A 109 -6.19 -4.46 -13.03
N GLU A 110 -7.12 -4.76 -12.16
CA GLU A 110 -7.31 -6.12 -11.65
C GLU A 110 -8.18 -6.85 -12.65
N ALA A 111 -7.68 -7.92 -13.27
CA ALA A 111 -8.32 -8.50 -14.44
C ALA A 111 -8.20 -10.02 -14.50
N SER A 112 -9.20 -10.62 -15.12
CA SER A 112 -9.24 -12.04 -15.51
C SER A 112 -9.33 -12.15 -17.02
N TYR A 113 -8.36 -12.85 -17.60
CA TYR A 113 -8.38 -13.28 -18.98
C TYR A 113 -8.81 -14.74 -19.00
N PHE A 114 -9.80 -15.07 -19.81
CA PHE A 114 -10.28 -16.42 -19.94
C PHE A 114 -10.54 -16.78 -21.41
N PRO A 115 -9.94 -17.88 -21.90
CA PRO A 115 -10.20 -18.38 -23.24
C PRO A 115 -11.60 -18.99 -23.32
N ILE A 116 -12.28 -18.76 -24.44
CA ILE A 116 -13.56 -19.35 -24.75
C ILE A 116 -13.31 -20.44 -25.78
N LEU A 117 -13.72 -21.66 -25.44
CA LEU A 117 -13.45 -22.85 -26.25
C LEU A 117 -14.73 -23.30 -26.96
N LEU A 118 -14.58 -23.74 -28.19
CA LEU A 118 -15.61 -24.49 -28.96
C LEU A 118 -14.91 -25.73 -29.51
N ASP A 119 -15.48 -26.88 -29.27
CA ASP A 119 -14.95 -28.21 -29.67
C ASP A 119 -13.47 -28.41 -29.29
N GLY A 120 -13.10 -27.94 -28.06
CA GLY A 120 -11.75 -28.04 -27.52
C GLY A 120 -10.73 -27.08 -28.12
N LYS A 121 -11.15 -26.16 -29.01
CA LYS A 121 -10.29 -25.12 -29.58
C LYS A 121 -10.63 -23.75 -29.01
N VAL A 122 -9.64 -22.97 -28.67
CA VAL A 122 -9.83 -21.58 -28.25
C VAL A 122 -10.25 -20.75 -29.47
N ILE A 123 -11.47 -20.21 -29.44
CA ILE A 123 -12.04 -19.39 -30.49
C ILE A 123 -11.89 -17.89 -30.24
N LYS A 124 -11.84 -17.49 -28.98
CA LYS A 124 -11.60 -16.11 -28.54
C LYS A 124 -11.10 -16.09 -27.08
N VAL A 125 -10.50 -14.99 -26.70
CA VAL A 125 -10.12 -14.69 -25.32
C VAL A 125 -10.97 -13.53 -24.83
N ALA A 126 -11.68 -13.71 -23.72
CA ALA A 126 -12.41 -12.63 -23.06
C ALA A 126 -11.63 -12.12 -21.85
N LYS A 127 -11.77 -10.83 -21.57
CA LYS A 127 -11.20 -10.19 -20.40
C LYS A 127 -12.26 -9.36 -19.69
N VAL A 128 -12.40 -9.60 -18.40
CA VAL A 128 -13.08 -8.69 -17.46
C VAL A 128 -12.04 -7.96 -16.64
N ALA A 129 -12.31 -6.71 -16.26
CA ALA A 129 -11.35 -5.92 -15.51
C ALA A 129 -12.06 -4.97 -14.54
N SER A 130 -11.34 -4.58 -13.48
CA SER A 130 -11.69 -3.49 -12.59
C SER A 130 -10.55 -2.49 -12.55
N ASN A 131 -10.86 -1.20 -12.59
CA ASN A 131 -9.86 -0.16 -12.44
C ASN A 131 -9.50 -0.01 -10.97
N VAL A 132 -8.25 -0.32 -10.62
CA VAL A 132 -7.69 -0.23 -9.25
C VAL A 132 -6.60 0.83 -9.14
N THR A 133 -6.54 1.78 -10.08
CA THR A 133 -5.50 2.81 -10.16
C THR A 133 -5.47 3.69 -8.91
N GLU A 134 -6.64 4.11 -8.44
CA GLU A 134 -6.74 4.96 -7.25
C GLU A 134 -6.29 4.23 -5.99
N GLN A 135 -6.72 2.97 -5.81
CA GLN A 135 -6.30 2.13 -4.70
C GLN A 135 -4.79 1.90 -4.71
N GLN A 136 -4.22 1.60 -5.88
CA GLN A 136 -2.78 1.40 -6.06
C GLN A 136 -2.00 2.67 -5.75
N SER A 137 -2.42 3.82 -6.28
CA SER A 137 -1.78 5.12 -6.04
C SER A 137 -1.84 5.54 -4.57
N THR A 138 -2.97 5.26 -3.90
CA THR A 138 -3.12 5.52 -2.47
C THR A 138 -2.18 4.64 -1.65
N LEU A 139 -2.07 3.36 -2.00
CA LEU A 139 -1.16 2.44 -1.33
C LEU A 139 0.30 2.87 -1.49
N GLU A 140 0.73 3.19 -2.73
CA GLU A 140 2.09 3.66 -3.03
C GLU A 140 2.41 4.96 -2.30
N ARG A 141 1.48 5.92 -2.31
CA ARG A 141 1.63 7.18 -1.57
C ARG A 141 1.78 6.97 -0.06
N THR A 142 0.96 6.07 0.50
CA THR A 142 1.02 5.75 1.93
C THR A 142 2.34 5.08 2.29
N GLN A 143 2.79 4.13 1.48
CA GLN A 143 4.09 3.46 1.67
C GLN A 143 5.25 4.44 1.56
N ALA A 144 5.23 5.35 0.57
CA ALA A 144 6.25 6.37 0.41
C ALA A 144 6.30 7.33 1.61
N LEU A 145 5.13 7.73 2.14
CA LEU A 145 5.04 8.58 3.32
C LEU A 145 5.61 7.88 4.56
N LEU A 146 5.22 6.62 4.80
CA LEU A 146 5.75 5.83 5.91
C LEU A 146 7.28 5.65 5.80
N ALA A 147 7.79 5.36 4.60
CA ALA A 147 9.23 5.25 4.37
C ALA A 147 9.99 6.58 4.60
N ALA A 148 9.37 7.72 4.27
CA ALA A 148 9.95 9.03 4.54
C ALA A 148 9.98 9.33 6.03
N LEU A 149 8.92 9.03 6.77
CA LEU A 149 8.87 9.16 8.23
C LEU A 149 9.91 8.26 8.91
N ASP A 150 10.01 7.01 8.46
CA ASP A 150 10.97 6.03 8.99
C ASP A 150 12.43 6.47 8.80
N LYS A 151 12.74 7.16 7.70
CA LYS A 151 14.06 7.73 7.44
C LYS A 151 14.37 8.99 8.25
N SER A 152 13.35 9.74 8.68
CA SER A 152 13.51 11.07 9.28
C SER A 152 13.38 11.05 10.80
N LEU A 153 12.64 10.11 11.37
CA LEU A 153 12.32 10.06 12.78
C LEU A 153 12.87 8.79 13.44
N ALA A 154 13.20 8.89 14.71
CA ALA A 154 13.39 7.73 15.57
C ALA A 154 12.02 7.16 15.93
N VAL A 155 11.75 5.92 15.48
CA VAL A 155 10.46 5.24 15.67
C VAL A 155 10.65 3.98 16.49
N ILE A 156 9.79 3.79 17.48
CA ILE A 156 9.75 2.58 18.30
C ILE A 156 8.30 2.24 18.66
N ASP A 157 7.94 0.97 18.49
CA ASP A 157 6.63 0.42 18.80
C ASP A 157 6.66 -0.32 20.13
N PHE A 158 5.61 -0.14 20.93
CA PHE A 158 5.43 -0.80 22.23
C PHE A 158 4.10 -1.53 22.28
N GLN A 159 4.05 -2.57 23.08
CA GLN A 159 2.80 -3.10 23.61
C GLN A 159 2.15 -2.08 24.55
N PRO A 160 0.84 -2.19 24.86
CA PRO A 160 0.16 -1.25 25.76
C PRO A 160 0.76 -1.17 27.17
N ASP A 161 1.52 -2.16 27.60
CA ASP A 161 2.23 -2.19 28.88
C ASP A 161 3.63 -1.57 28.87
N GLY A 162 4.10 -1.15 27.69
CA GLY A 162 5.42 -0.55 27.49
C GLY A 162 6.53 -1.53 27.14
N THR A 163 6.21 -2.77 26.80
CA THR A 163 7.16 -3.74 26.25
C THR A 163 7.46 -3.41 24.80
N VAL A 164 8.73 -3.38 24.41
CA VAL A 164 9.17 -3.05 23.05
C VAL A 164 8.78 -4.16 22.07
N ILE A 165 8.11 -3.79 20.98
CA ILE A 165 7.77 -4.67 19.87
C ILE A 165 8.85 -4.62 18.79
N THR A 166 9.22 -3.41 18.34
CA THR A 166 10.24 -3.17 17.32
C THR A 166 10.73 -1.73 17.38
N ALA A 167 11.85 -1.42 16.72
CA ALA A 167 12.37 -0.08 16.55
C ALA A 167 13.03 0.07 15.18
N ASN A 168 13.02 1.27 14.61
CA ASN A 168 13.71 1.55 13.35
C ASN A 168 15.20 1.84 13.57
N GLN A 169 15.95 1.88 12.47
CA GLN A 169 17.40 2.12 12.52
C GLN A 169 17.76 3.48 13.13
N ASN A 170 16.95 4.52 12.92
CA ASN A 170 17.20 5.83 13.50
C ASN A 170 17.10 5.80 15.03
N PHE A 171 16.09 5.10 15.58
CA PHE A 171 15.97 4.90 17.01
C PHE A 171 17.17 4.12 17.57
N LEU A 172 17.50 2.98 16.94
CA LEU A 172 18.60 2.11 17.37
C LEU A 172 19.94 2.86 17.34
N HIS A 173 20.18 3.65 16.28
CA HIS A 173 21.39 4.47 16.16
C HIS A 173 21.44 5.57 17.21
N CYS A 174 20.34 6.30 17.40
CA CYS A 174 20.24 7.38 18.41
C CYS A 174 20.52 6.87 19.83
N PHE A 175 20.07 5.66 20.17
CA PHE A 175 20.21 5.08 21.51
C PHE A 175 21.42 4.15 21.67
N GLY A 176 22.12 3.80 20.59
CA GLY A 176 23.30 2.93 20.60
C GLY A 176 23.00 1.45 20.82
N TYR A 177 21.77 1.00 20.57
CA TYR A 177 21.36 -0.39 20.73
C TYR A 177 21.20 -1.12 19.40
N ARG A 178 21.25 -2.45 19.47
CA ARG A 178 20.81 -3.34 18.39
C ARG A 178 19.36 -3.75 18.63
N LEU A 179 18.66 -4.15 17.57
CA LEU A 179 17.24 -4.52 17.66
C LEU A 179 17.00 -5.70 18.64
N ASP A 180 17.87 -6.71 18.58
CA ASP A 180 17.79 -7.89 19.43
C ASP A 180 18.03 -7.59 20.95
N GLU A 181 18.63 -6.46 21.27
CA GLU A 181 18.86 -6.00 22.64
C GLU A 181 17.65 -5.27 23.24
N VAL A 182 16.74 -4.75 22.38
CA VAL A 182 15.61 -3.93 22.85
C VAL A 182 14.26 -4.63 22.72
N VAL A 183 14.08 -5.53 21.75
CA VAL A 183 12.81 -6.26 21.57
C VAL A 183 12.49 -7.09 22.81
N GLY A 184 11.25 -7.01 23.30
CA GLY A 184 10.79 -7.68 24.52
C GLY A 184 11.23 -7.01 25.82
N GLN A 185 12.06 -5.95 25.75
CA GLN A 185 12.46 -5.19 26.93
C GLN A 185 11.43 -4.13 27.31
N SER A 186 11.43 -3.72 28.57
CA SER A 186 10.58 -2.64 29.04
C SER A 186 11.13 -1.28 28.63
N HIS A 187 10.24 -0.34 28.28
CA HIS A 187 10.59 1.08 28.08
C HIS A 187 11.42 1.68 29.22
N ARG A 188 11.37 1.12 30.42
CA ARG A 188 12.17 1.55 31.57
C ARG A 188 13.66 1.59 31.28
N MET A 189 14.18 0.72 30.39
CA MET A 189 15.59 0.69 30.03
C MET A 189 16.10 2.00 29.42
N PHE A 190 15.21 2.81 28.86
CA PHE A 190 15.54 4.12 28.25
C PHE A 190 15.29 5.30 29.21
N CYS A 191 14.88 5.06 30.45
CA CYS A 191 14.41 6.10 31.36
C CYS A 191 15.19 6.12 32.67
N ASP A 192 15.32 7.33 33.26
CA ASP A 192 15.70 7.44 34.66
C ASP A 192 14.54 7.02 35.58
N GLU A 193 14.86 6.50 36.75
CA GLU A 193 13.88 6.10 37.76
C GLU A 193 12.91 7.25 38.11
N SER A 194 13.43 8.48 38.17
CA SER A 194 12.65 9.69 38.43
C SER A 194 11.51 9.93 37.44
N PHE A 195 11.63 9.45 36.21
CA PHE A 195 10.58 9.60 35.20
C PHE A 195 9.29 8.90 35.65
N TYR A 196 9.39 7.67 36.12
CA TYR A 196 8.21 6.89 36.55
C TYR A 196 7.68 7.32 37.91
N GLN A 197 8.53 7.88 38.77
CA GLN A 197 8.07 8.52 40.02
C GLN A 197 7.17 9.73 39.73
N GLN A 198 7.54 10.53 38.71
CA GLN A 198 6.76 11.71 38.29
C GLN A 198 5.56 11.35 37.39
N ASN A 199 5.60 10.20 36.70
CA ASN A 199 4.59 9.77 35.75
C ASN A 199 4.14 8.33 36.03
N PRO A 200 3.54 8.03 37.19
CA PRO A 200 3.23 6.65 37.61
C PRO A 200 2.15 5.99 36.72
N ASN A 201 1.35 6.78 36.05
CA ASN A 201 0.24 6.30 35.19
C ASN A 201 0.55 6.35 33.70
N PHE A 202 1.78 6.67 33.30
CA PHE A 202 2.15 6.90 31.90
C PHE A 202 1.64 5.83 30.93
N TRP A 203 1.93 4.56 31.19
CA TRP A 203 1.50 3.45 30.34
C TRP A 203 0.01 3.12 30.47
N ARG A 204 -0.57 3.32 31.65
CA ARG A 204 -2.02 3.16 31.84
C ARG A 204 -2.80 4.15 30.99
N ASP A 205 -2.38 5.42 30.98
CA ASP A 205 -3.06 6.48 30.24
C ASP A 205 -2.92 6.27 28.73
N LEU A 206 -1.73 5.86 28.26
CA LEU A 206 -1.52 5.42 26.86
C LEU A 206 -2.39 4.22 26.50
N GLY A 207 -2.48 3.22 27.38
CA GLY A 207 -3.31 2.02 27.20
C GLY A 207 -4.81 2.30 27.15
N THR A 208 -5.26 3.43 27.70
CA THR A 208 -6.65 3.92 27.58
C THR A 208 -6.87 4.85 26.41
N GLY A 209 -5.84 5.13 25.59
CA GLY A 209 -5.95 5.91 24.36
C GLY A 209 -5.49 7.36 24.48
N SER A 210 -4.94 7.79 25.61
CA SER A 210 -4.40 9.14 25.76
C SER A 210 -3.07 9.30 25.03
N ILE A 211 -2.94 10.32 24.19
CA ILE A 211 -1.68 10.68 23.53
C ILE A 211 -0.78 11.40 24.54
N GLN A 212 0.50 11.08 24.54
CA GLN A 212 1.51 11.78 25.33
C GLN A 212 2.53 12.42 24.39
N SER A 213 2.74 13.74 24.52
CA SER A 213 3.70 14.47 23.70
C SER A 213 4.50 15.48 24.54
N GLY A 214 5.72 15.77 24.12
CA GLY A 214 6.55 16.75 24.78
C GLY A 214 8.04 16.51 24.62
N LEU A 215 8.80 17.11 25.50
CA LEU A 215 10.25 16.97 25.59
C LEU A 215 10.58 15.90 26.63
N PHE A 216 11.35 14.91 26.21
CA PHE A 216 11.72 13.79 27.05
C PHE A 216 13.24 13.62 27.10
N MET A 217 13.79 13.59 28.30
CA MET A 217 15.15 13.14 28.50
C MET A 217 15.17 11.62 28.65
N ARG A 218 16.03 10.95 27.89
CA ARG A 218 16.20 9.50 27.87
C ARG A 218 17.66 9.14 28.05
N ARG A 219 17.91 7.85 28.29
CA ARG A 219 19.23 7.28 28.44
C ARG A 219 19.55 6.33 27.31
N GLY A 220 20.68 6.55 26.66
CA GLY A 220 21.26 5.63 25.71
C GLY A 220 21.98 4.46 26.40
N ARG A 221 22.52 3.55 25.59
CA ARG A 221 23.19 2.32 26.04
C ARG A 221 24.36 2.58 27.01
N HIS A 222 25.10 3.64 26.79
CA HIS A 222 26.27 3.98 27.62
C HIS A 222 25.96 5.00 28.73
N GLY A 223 24.65 5.25 28.97
CA GLY A 223 24.19 6.18 30.01
C GLY A 223 24.14 7.64 29.57
N GLU A 224 24.45 7.94 28.31
CA GLU A 224 24.40 9.29 27.75
C GLU A 224 22.94 9.82 27.77
N LYS A 225 22.85 11.15 27.97
CA LYS A 225 21.55 11.84 27.94
C LYS A 225 21.14 12.14 26.51
N ILE A 226 19.98 11.70 26.12
CA ILE A 226 19.37 11.93 24.82
C ILE A 226 18.11 12.77 25.02
N TRP A 227 18.08 13.95 24.42
CA TRP A 227 16.92 14.82 24.47
C TRP A 227 16.07 14.60 23.23
N LEU A 228 14.81 14.23 23.45
CA LEU A 228 13.85 13.93 22.39
C LEU A 228 12.66 14.87 22.45
N GLU A 229 12.28 15.42 21.32
CA GLU A 229 10.94 15.90 21.09
C GLU A 229 10.13 14.73 20.54
N ALA A 230 9.13 14.25 21.29
CA ALA A 230 8.47 12.99 20.96
C ALA A 230 6.97 13.00 21.24
N THR A 231 6.27 12.12 20.51
CA THR A 231 4.87 11.81 20.75
C THR A 231 4.68 10.31 20.81
N TYR A 232 3.85 9.85 21.75
CA TYR A 232 3.43 8.46 21.92
C TYR A 232 1.96 8.37 21.49
N ASN A 233 1.69 7.57 20.47
CA ASN A 233 0.41 7.49 19.79
C ASN A 233 -0.20 6.09 19.95
N PRO A 234 -1.29 5.96 20.72
CA PRO A 234 -2.03 4.70 20.79
C PRO A 234 -2.67 4.34 19.45
N ILE A 235 -2.53 3.08 19.05
CA ILE A 235 -3.14 2.51 17.85
C ILE A 235 -4.26 1.56 18.28
N PHE A 236 -5.43 1.74 17.70
CA PHE A 236 -6.63 1.00 18.04
C PHE A 236 -6.93 -0.10 17.02
N ASN A 237 -7.54 -1.19 17.49
CA ASN A 237 -8.19 -2.16 16.61
C ASN A 237 -9.62 -1.69 16.23
N HIS A 238 -10.31 -2.49 15.42
CA HIS A 238 -11.69 -2.22 14.99
C HIS A 238 -12.73 -2.20 16.14
N GLU A 239 -12.38 -2.76 17.31
CA GLU A 239 -13.21 -2.77 18.52
C GLU A 239 -12.94 -1.54 19.41
N GLY A 240 -12.03 -0.64 19.01
CA GLY A 240 -11.66 0.53 19.80
C GLY A 240 -10.69 0.23 20.96
N LYS A 241 -10.06 -0.95 20.99
CA LYS A 241 -9.07 -1.31 22.00
C LYS A 241 -7.67 -0.93 21.52
N VAL A 242 -6.86 -0.34 22.40
CA VAL A 242 -5.44 -0.06 22.11
C VAL A 242 -4.69 -1.38 21.98
N ILE A 243 -4.04 -1.59 20.82
CA ILE A 243 -3.28 -2.80 20.50
C ILE A 243 -1.77 -2.57 20.50
N LYS A 244 -1.33 -1.34 20.28
CA LYS A 244 0.08 -0.93 20.37
C LYS A 244 0.20 0.57 20.54
N ILE A 245 1.37 1.04 20.95
CA ILE A 245 1.73 2.46 21.02
C ILE A 245 2.92 2.69 20.11
N ILE A 246 2.82 3.66 19.19
CA ILE A 246 3.91 4.09 18.32
C ILE A 246 4.49 5.39 18.88
N LYS A 247 5.77 5.38 19.22
CA LYS A 247 6.52 6.59 19.54
C LYS A 247 7.24 7.09 18.32
N LEU A 248 7.00 8.35 17.98
CA LEU A 248 7.75 9.11 16.99
C LEU A 248 8.59 10.15 17.73
N ALA A 249 9.88 10.25 17.41
CA ALA A 249 10.77 11.16 18.11
C ALA A 249 11.81 11.79 17.18
N SER A 250 12.14 13.05 17.47
CA SER A 250 13.30 13.75 16.90
C SER A 250 14.36 13.92 17.99
N ASP A 251 15.60 13.58 17.68
CA ASP A 251 16.73 13.90 18.55
C ASP A 251 17.03 15.39 18.47
N ILE A 252 16.93 16.04 19.63
CA ILE A 252 17.21 17.48 19.78
C ILE A 252 18.39 17.73 20.71
N SER A 253 19.20 16.72 21.02
CA SER A 253 20.33 16.82 21.97
C SER A 253 21.29 17.93 21.60
N GLU A 254 21.70 18.01 20.35
CA GLU A 254 22.60 19.07 19.86
C GLU A 254 21.99 20.48 20.03
N ARG A 255 20.70 20.65 19.80
CA ARG A 255 19.97 21.92 19.96
C ARG A 255 19.93 22.34 21.43
N VAL A 256 19.69 21.38 22.33
CA VAL A 256 19.64 21.62 23.77
C VAL A 256 21.04 21.98 24.31
N GLU A 257 22.08 21.23 23.92
CA GLU A 257 23.46 21.49 24.33
C GLU A 257 23.96 22.87 23.87
N LYS A 258 23.69 23.25 22.62
CA LYS A 258 23.99 24.60 22.11
C LYS A 258 23.27 25.67 22.92
N SER A 259 22.00 25.46 23.28
CA SER A 259 21.26 26.41 24.12
C SER A 259 21.86 26.58 25.53
N ILE A 260 22.31 25.48 26.13
CA ILE A 260 22.94 25.49 27.44
C ILE A 260 24.28 26.25 27.38
N SER A 261 25.14 25.93 26.41
CA SER A 261 26.44 26.55 26.24
C SER A 261 26.35 28.06 26.01
N VAL A 262 25.38 28.53 25.21
CA VAL A 262 25.13 29.98 25.01
C VAL A 262 24.69 30.65 26.31
N ARG A 263 23.82 30.04 27.11
CA ARG A 263 23.38 30.58 28.41
C ARG A 263 24.50 30.64 29.43
N GLU A 264 25.39 29.64 29.45
CA GLU A 264 26.56 29.62 30.32
C GLU A 264 27.58 30.67 29.92
N ALA A 265 27.82 30.84 28.61
CA ALA A 265 28.70 31.92 28.10
C ALA A 265 28.20 33.32 28.48
N ALA A 266 26.86 33.53 28.39
CA ALA A 266 26.23 34.82 28.77
C ALA A 266 26.25 35.08 30.30
N ARG A 267 26.46 34.07 31.13
CA ARG A 267 26.57 34.20 32.61
C ARG A 267 27.99 34.40 33.09
N ARG A 268 29.03 34.27 32.28
CA ARG A 268 30.40 34.56 32.67
C ARG A 268 30.56 36.06 32.88
N PRO A 269 30.99 36.53 34.07
CA PRO A 269 31.27 37.95 34.30
C PRO A 269 32.40 38.42 33.40
N ALA A 270 32.25 39.64 32.89
CA ALA A 270 33.31 40.28 32.12
C ALA A 270 34.64 40.26 32.90
N PRO A 271 35.77 39.97 32.25
CA PRO A 271 37.08 40.04 32.91
C PRO A 271 37.26 41.43 33.54
N SER A 272 37.58 41.43 34.81
CA SER A 272 37.88 42.69 35.53
C SER A 272 38.99 43.44 34.80
N PRO A 273 38.88 44.78 34.56
CA PRO A 273 39.94 45.52 33.94
C PRO A 273 41.15 45.46 34.87
N GLU A 274 42.26 44.89 34.39
CA GLU A 274 43.53 44.94 35.07
C GLU A 274 43.86 46.39 35.31
N ARG A 275 44.00 46.76 36.58
CA ARG A 275 44.56 48.07 36.97
C ARG A 275 46.03 48.06 36.58
N GLN A 276 46.37 48.75 35.51
CA GLN A 276 47.71 49.09 35.20
C GLN A 276 48.16 50.18 36.26
N CYS A 277 49.13 49.82 37.10
CA CYS A 277 49.93 50.75 37.88
C CYS A 277 51.02 51.33 37.02
#